data_9282075de6a84308ee2830f31f57b326
#
_entry.id   9282075de6a84308ee2830f31f57b326
#
_cell.length_a   1.000
_cell.length_b   1.000
_cell.length_c   1.000
_cell.angle_alpha   90.00
_cell.angle_beta   90.00
_cell.angle_gamma   90.00
#
_symmetry.space_group_name_H-M   'P 1'
#
loop_
_entity.id
_entity.type
_entity.pdbx_description
1 polymer ?
#
loop_
_entity_poly.entity_id
_entity_poly.type
_entity_poly.pdbx_seq_one_letter_code
_entity_poly.pdbx_strand_id
1 'polypeptide(L)'
;MSEKEEALKNEFRFASSSIVAHIVRGVLVGIIVGCVVSSFRFLIEHIFHFVQGVYKEMSGQPLYLLAMLLGYGVIVLISGRLIRTNRDIKGSGIPQVEAELKGLLAVSWWDTLWKKYILGVLAIGSGLMLGREGPSIQLGAMGGKGVAHHLKVSPVEERSLIASGAAAGLAAAFNAPIAGLLFVVEEVYHHFSRFFWISTLAASLTANFISLNVFGQTPVLHMPQNIPPLHLSQYWIYLFLGVFLGVAGYVYEVVVLNIGRLYRLLEKIFHVPSHYSSLFAFVSILPIGYFLPQILGGGNQLVLDLARVPYPVLSILLYFMIRFIWSMLSYGSGLPGGIFLPILALGSLLGAIVGTFLQNIGFISQNQLPLFIILGMSGYFGAISKAPLTAMILVTEMVGDIRSLMPLGMVTLLAYMIMDLFHGAPVYEAMLEQLLPDKAQEEGELTLIEIPVSEKIAGKQVHELELPQDILITTQMRSGKSYTVNGATRLYLGDSIFVVVKESEIGRVKDILL
;
A
#
# COMPACT_ATOMS: atom_id res chain seq x y z
N MET A 1 -7.62 -5.96 52.65
CA MET A 1 -7.13 -5.89 51.26
C MET A 1 -5.61 -5.76 51.31
N SER A 2 -4.85 -6.68 50.72
CA SER A 2 -3.39 -6.61 50.81
C SER A 2 -2.86 -5.50 49.89
N GLU A 3 -1.72 -4.86 50.26
CA GLU A 3 -1.03 -3.86 49.41
C GLU A 3 -0.85 -4.37 47.95
N LYS A 4 -0.70 -5.68 47.76
CA LYS A 4 -0.64 -6.33 46.44
C LYS A 4 -1.96 -6.22 45.66
N GLU A 5 -3.11 -6.34 46.32
CA GLU A 5 -4.43 -6.22 45.66
C GLU A 5 -4.74 -4.78 45.28
N GLU A 6 -4.26 -3.83 46.05
CA GLU A 6 -4.41 -2.40 45.76
C GLU A 6 -3.46 -1.93 44.65
N ALA A 7 -2.23 -2.44 44.62
CA ALA A 7 -1.29 -2.21 43.53
C ALA A 7 -1.81 -2.82 42.22
N LEU A 8 -2.33 -4.08 42.26
CA LEU A 8 -2.94 -4.71 41.08
C LEU A 8 -4.17 -3.94 40.58
N LYS A 9 -5.04 -3.49 41.48
CA LYS A 9 -6.21 -2.65 41.14
C LYS A 9 -5.81 -1.33 40.49
N ASN A 10 -4.76 -0.69 41.00
CA ASN A 10 -4.23 0.56 40.43
C ASN A 10 -3.57 0.34 39.10
N GLU A 11 -2.81 -0.74 38.89
CA GLU A 11 -2.27 -1.13 37.57
C GLU A 11 -3.38 -1.40 36.56
N PHE A 12 -4.41 -2.19 36.93
CA PHE A 12 -5.56 -2.43 36.05
C PHE A 12 -6.35 -1.15 35.75
N ARG A 13 -6.50 -0.25 36.68
CA ARG A 13 -7.19 1.04 36.50
C ARG A 13 -6.39 1.98 35.60
N PHE A 14 -5.06 2.00 35.73
CA PHE A 14 -4.17 2.77 34.87
C PHE A 14 -4.13 2.21 33.45
N ALA A 15 -4.04 0.89 33.31
CA ALA A 15 -4.07 0.21 32.01
C ALA A 15 -5.42 0.41 31.30
N SER A 16 -6.55 0.34 32.02
CA SER A 16 -7.88 0.54 31.44
C SER A 16 -8.11 1.99 30.99
N SER A 17 -7.67 2.97 31.78
CA SER A 17 -7.77 4.39 31.39
C SER A 17 -6.91 4.72 30.18
N SER A 18 -5.76 4.08 30.04
CA SER A 18 -4.89 4.21 28.86
C SER A 18 -5.52 3.63 27.61
N ILE A 19 -6.15 2.44 27.66
CA ILE A 19 -6.83 1.82 26.51
C ILE A 19 -8.00 2.68 26.02
N VAL A 20 -8.84 3.18 26.94
CA VAL A 20 -9.97 4.04 26.57
C VAL A 20 -9.48 5.33 25.90
N ALA A 21 -8.41 5.94 26.41
CA ALA A 21 -7.84 7.13 25.79
C ALA A 21 -7.35 6.86 24.35
N HIS A 22 -6.71 5.72 24.09
CA HIS A 22 -6.28 5.33 22.75
C HIS A 22 -7.47 5.06 21.81
N ILE A 23 -8.54 4.42 22.28
CA ILE A 23 -9.77 4.23 21.52
C ILE A 23 -10.39 5.58 21.14
N VAL A 24 -10.55 6.50 22.12
CA VAL A 24 -11.15 7.82 21.88
C VAL A 24 -10.33 8.63 20.88
N ARG A 25 -9.00 8.61 21.00
CA ARG A 25 -8.12 9.27 20.02
C ARG A 25 -8.23 8.62 18.63
N GLY A 26 -8.30 7.28 18.55
CA GLY A 26 -8.54 6.55 17.31
C GLY A 26 -9.87 6.94 16.67
N VAL A 27 -10.96 6.99 17.45
CA VAL A 27 -12.28 7.44 16.97
C VAL A 27 -12.21 8.89 16.44
N LEU A 28 -11.54 9.79 17.15
CA LEU A 28 -11.38 11.18 16.72
C LEU A 28 -10.63 11.28 15.38
N VAL A 29 -9.52 10.55 15.23
CA VAL A 29 -8.79 10.43 13.96
C VAL A 29 -9.71 9.85 12.88
N GLY A 30 -10.45 8.78 13.19
CA GLY A 30 -11.38 8.15 12.26
C GLY A 30 -12.48 9.08 11.75
N ILE A 31 -13.03 9.95 12.62
CA ILE A 31 -14.03 10.95 12.23
C ILE A 31 -13.43 11.94 11.23
N ILE A 32 -12.29 12.53 11.56
CA ILE A 32 -11.66 13.55 10.71
C ILE A 32 -11.25 12.95 9.36
N VAL A 33 -10.56 11.82 9.40
CA VAL A 33 -10.07 11.14 8.20
C VAL A 33 -11.23 10.60 7.37
N GLY A 34 -12.24 10.02 8.00
CA GLY A 34 -13.45 9.54 7.33
C GLY A 34 -14.15 10.65 6.53
N CYS A 35 -14.30 11.85 7.11
CA CYS A 35 -14.87 12.99 6.41
C CYS A 35 -13.98 13.47 5.24
N VAL A 36 -12.66 13.62 5.48
CA VAL A 36 -11.70 14.08 4.46
C VAL A 36 -11.64 13.10 3.28
N VAL A 37 -11.47 11.82 3.55
CA VAL A 37 -11.30 10.81 2.50
C VAL A 37 -12.61 10.50 1.79
N SER A 38 -13.76 10.49 2.48
CA SER A 38 -15.06 10.33 1.82
C SER A 38 -15.39 11.50 0.89
N SER A 39 -15.10 12.74 1.31
CA SER A 39 -15.27 13.90 0.42
C SER A 39 -14.30 13.87 -0.78
N PHE A 40 -13.06 13.44 -0.56
CA PHE A 40 -12.05 13.25 -1.60
C PHE A 40 -12.51 12.23 -2.64
N ARG A 41 -12.98 11.07 -2.20
CA ARG A 41 -13.54 10.02 -3.05
C ARG A 41 -14.75 10.50 -3.83
N PHE A 42 -15.68 11.19 -3.16
CA PHE A 42 -16.89 11.74 -3.78
C PHE A 42 -16.56 12.70 -4.92
N LEU A 43 -15.65 13.66 -4.70
CA LEU A 43 -15.25 14.60 -5.73
C LEU A 43 -14.55 13.93 -6.91
N ILE A 44 -13.66 12.97 -6.66
CA ILE A 44 -13.00 12.21 -7.72
C ILE A 44 -14.03 11.49 -8.59
N GLU A 45 -14.98 10.76 -7.99
CA GLU A 45 -15.98 10.01 -8.73
C GLU A 45 -16.85 10.94 -9.59
N HIS A 46 -17.28 12.09 -9.06
CA HIS A 46 -18.11 13.05 -9.81
C HIS A 46 -17.35 13.71 -10.96
N ILE A 47 -16.12 14.16 -10.73
CA ILE A 47 -15.28 14.75 -11.79
C ILE A 47 -14.95 13.69 -12.85
N PHE A 48 -14.65 12.48 -12.44
CA PHE A 48 -14.36 11.39 -13.37
C PHE A 48 -15.54 11.04 -14.26
N HIS A 49 -16.76 10.94 -13.70
CA HIS A 49 -17.97 10.74 -14.48
C HIS A 49 -18.24 11.89 -15.46
N PHE A 50 -18.03 13.13 -15.03
CA PHE A 50 -18.12 14.27 -15.92
C PHE A 50 -17.13 14.18 -17.09
N VAL A 51 -15.85 13.89 -16.80
CA VAL A 51 -14.79 13.72 -17.81
C VAL A 51 -15.09 12.57 -18.79
N GLN A 52 -15.59 11.44 -18.29
CA GLN A 52 -16.03 10.33 -19.16
C GLN A 52 -17.20 10.75 -20.05
N GLY A 53 -18.15 11.54 -19.55
CA GLY A 53 -19.24 12.11 -20.34
C GLY A 53 -18.72 12.97 -21.49
N VAL A 54 -17.78 13.87 -21.20
CA VAL A 54 -17.14 14.72 -22.22
C VAL A 54 -16.45 13.88 -23.29
N TYR A 55 -15.72 12.82 -22.93
CA TYR A 55 -15.10 11.92 -23.90
C TYR A 55 -16.11 11.19 -24.80
N LYS A 56 -17.25 10.76 -24.26
CA LYS A 56 -18.30 10.09 -25.06
C LYS A 56 -18.93 11.03 -26.09
N GLU A 57 -19.07 12.32 -25.75
CA GLU A 57 -19.66 13.33 -26.64
C GLU A 57 -18.64 13.93 -27.64
N MET A 58 -17.33 13.70 -27.41
CA MET A 58 -16.25 14.30 -28.20
C MET A 58 -16.26 13.84 -29.68
N SER A 59 -16.78 12.65 -29.99
CA SER A 59 -16.73 12.07 -31.34
C SER A 59 -17.52 12.86 -32.39
N GLY A 60 -18.37 13.82 -31.99
CA GLY A 60 -19.16 14.67 -32.91
C GLY A 60 -18.80 16.16 -32.86
N GLN A 61 -18.00 16.61 -31.90
CA GLN A 61 -17.81 18.03 -31.65
C GLN A 61 -16.35 18.38 -31.25
N PRO A 62 -15.56 18.99 -32.16
CA PRO A 62 -14.17 19.36 -31.89
C PRO A 62 -13.98 20.34 -30.73
N LEU A 63 -15.05 21.07 -30.35
CA LEU A 63 -15.03 21.99 -29.22
C LEU A 63 -14.73 21.29 -27.89
N TYR A 64 -15.21 20.04 -27.69
CA TYR A 64 -14.91 19.26 -26.50
C TYR A 64 -13.43 18.87 -26.40
N LEU A 65 -12.77 18.59 -27.54
CA LEU A 65 -11.33 18.35 -27.56
C LEU A 65 -10.55 19.59 -27.10
N LEU A 66 -10.93 20.76 -27.60
CA LEU A 66 -10.31 22.03 -27.18
C LEU A 66 -10.55 22.30 -25.70
N ALA A 67 -11.76 22.07 -25.19
CA ALA A 67 -12.08 22.23 -23.77
C ALA A 67 -11.25 21.29 -22.88
N MET A 68 -11.07 20.02 -23.30
CA MET A 68 -10.22 19.04 -22.59
C MET A 68 -8.73 19.46 -22.59
N LEU A 69 -8.22 19.91 -23.73
CA LEU A 69 -6.83 20.40 -23.83
C LEU A 69 -6.59 21.62 -22.91
N LEU A 70 -7.53 22.57 -22.90
CA LEU A 70 -7.46 23.73 -22.02
C LEU A 70 -7.57 23.32 -20.54
N GLY A 71 -8.49 22.44 -20.20
CA GLY A 71 -8.65 21.90 -18.85
C GLY A 71 -7.40 21.19 -18.35
N TYR A 72 -6.82 20.32 -19.17
CA TYR A 72 -5.56 19.63 -18.84
C TYR A 72 -4.40 20.62 -18.74
N GLY A 73 -4.32 21.62 -19.61
CA GLY A 73 -3.33 22.71 -19.50
C GLY A 73 -3.40 23.43 -18.16
N VAL A 74 -4.62 23.77 -17.70
CA VAL A 74 -4.83 24.37 -16.37
C VAL A 74 -4.36 23.45 -15.25
N ILE A 75 -4.70 22.15 -15.32
CA ILE A 75 -4.27 21.17 -14.31
C ILE A 75 -2.73 21.06 -14.30
N VAL A 76 -2.06 21.03 -15.46
CA VAL A 76 -0.60 21.01 -15.56
C VAL A 76 0.03 22.25 -14.91
N LEU A 77 -0.53 23.45 -15.13
CA LEU A 77 -0.03 24.68 -14.51
C LEU A 77 -0.21 24.68 -12.99
N ILE A 78 -1.39 24.28 -12.50
CA ILE A 78 -1.65 24.16 -11.07
C ILE A 78 -0.71 23.13 -10.43
N SER A 79 -0.58 21.95 -11.05
CA SER A 79 0.27 20.87 -10.55
C SER A 79 1.73 21.30 -10.47
N GLY A 80 2.25 21.92 -11.52
CA GLY A 80 3.63 22.42 -11.54
C GLY A 80 3.90 23.43 -10.42
N ARG A 81 2.95 24.34 -10.15
CA ARG A 81 3.09 25.30 -9.06
C ARG A 81 3.06 24.63 -7.66
N LEU A 82 2.11 23.73 -7.42
CA LEU A 82 1.96 23.07 -6.12
C LEU A 82 3.12 22.11 -5.82
N ILE A 83 3.53 21.31 -6.79
CA ILE A 83 4.65 20.37 -6.67
C ILE A 83 5.98 21.10 -6.44
N ARG A 84 6.17 22.26 -7.06
CA ARG A 84 7.36 23.08 -6.85
C ARG A 84 7.48 23.59 -5.41
N THR A 85 6.36 23.87 -4.75
CA THR A 85 6.32 24.39 -3.37
C THR A 85 6.32 23.29 -2.31
N ASN A 86 5.88 22.08 -2.65
CA ASN A 86 5.90 20.93 -1.76
C ASN A 86 6.09 19.66 -2.58
N ARG A 87 7.23 18.99 -2.40
CA ARG A 87 7.56 17.75 -3.12
C ARG A 87 6.92 16.50 -2.50
N ASP A 88 6.51 16.56 -1.23
CA ASP A 88 5.97 15.43 -0.48
C ASP A 88 4.57 15.01 -0.97
N ILE A 89 3.92 15.86 -1.78
CA ILE A 89 2.63 15.55 -2.40
C ILE A 89 2.74 14.67 -3.65
N LYS A 90 3.96 14.39 -4.17
CA LYS A 90 4.15 13.61 -5.39
C LYS A 90 3.75 12.14 -5.23
N GLY A 91 3.26 11.56 -6.33
CA GLY A 91 3.01 10.12 -6.48
C GLY A 91 2.00 9.56 -5.48
N SER A 92 2.23 8.32 -5.04
CA SER A 92 1.32 7.60 -4.14
C SER A 92 1.16 8.29 -2.77
N GLY A 93 2.26 8.66 -2.13
CA GLY A 93 2.27 9.17 -0.76
C GLY A 93 2.52 8.10 0.30
N ILE A 94 2.43 6.81 -0.05
CA ILE A 94 2.73 5.70 0.87
C ILE A 94 4.22 5.75 1.30
N PRO A 95 5.19 5.86 0.38
CA PRO A 95 6.60 5.96 0.76
C PRO A 95 6.90 7.16 1.67
N GLN A 96 6.21 8.30 1.48
CA GLN A 96 6.38 9.46 2.34
C GLN A 96 5.86 9.23 3.76
N VAL A 97 4.72 8.52 3.89
CA VAL A 97 4.16 8.15 5.21
C VAL A 97 5.07 7.16 5.92
N GLU A 98 5.60 6.18 5.20
CA GLU A 98 6.56 5.21 5.72
C GLU A 98 7.84 5.90 6.18
N ALA A 99 8.42 6.80 5.36
CA ALA A 99 9.59 7.61 5.71
C ALA A 99 9.36 8.44 6.99
N GLU A 100 8.17 8.99 7.17
CA GLU A 100 7.83 9.77 8.36
C GLU A 100 7.70 8.90 9.60
N LEU A 101 7.08 7.74 9.50
CA LEU A 101 6.96 6.77 10.59
C LEU A 101 8.33 6.20 11.02
N LYS A 102 9.24 5.99 10.06
CA LYS A 102 10.64 5.63 10.30
C LYS A 102 11.49 6.80 10.82
N GLY A 103 10.96 8.02 10.81
CA GLY A 103 11.68 9.23 11.25
C GLY A 103 12.70 9.76 10.24
N LEU A 104 12.66 9.28 9.00
CA LEU A 104 13.56 9.66 7.91
C LEU A 104 13.13 10.96 7.20
N LEU A 105 11.85 11.32 7.33
CA LEU A 105 11.26 12.51 6.73
C LEU A 105 10.36 13.24 7.74
N ALA A 106 10.35 14.57 7.69
CA ALA A 106 9.44 15.40 8.48
C ALA A 106 8.46 16.13 7.54
N VAL A 107 7.25 15.59 7.39
CA VAL A 107 6.22 16.13 6.48
C VAL A 107 5.36 17.18 7.19
N SER A 108 5.14 18.34 6.55
CA SER A 108 4.19 19.35 7.04
C SER A 108 2.76 18.87 6.85
N TRP A 109 2.05 18.54 7.95
CA TRP A 109 0.73 17.91 7.89
C TRP A 109 -0.32 18.76 7.13
N TRP A 110 -0.41 20.07 7.43
CA TRP A 110 -1.42 20.94 6.83
C TRP A 110 -1.12 21.22 5.35
N ASP A 111 0.14 21.61 5.06
CA ASP A 111 0.55 21.96 3.68
C ASP A 111 0.43 20.77 2.73
N THR A 112 0.77 19.58 3.20
CA THR A 112 0.62 18.34 2.42
C THR A 112 -0.84 17.93 2.28
N LEU A 113 -1.65 18.02 3.35
CA LEU A 113 -3.04 17.62 3.34
C LEU A 113 -3.85 18.35 2.26
N TRP A 114 -3.87 19.69 2.29
CA TRP A 114 -4.70 20.43 1.35
C TRP A 114 -4.18 20.39 -0.09
N LYS A 115 -2.86 20.43 -0.30
CA LYS A 115 -2.27 20.35 -1.65
C LYS A 115 -2.49 18.97 -2.26
N LYS A 116 -2.27 17.89 -1.48
CA LYS A 116 -2.53 16.51 -1.91
C LYS A 116 -3.99 16.30 -2.24
N TYR A 117 -4.89 16.86 -1.41
CA TYR A 117 -6.33 16.78 -1.62
C TYR A 117 -6.75 17.42 -2.97
N ILE A 118 -6.41 18.69 -3.18
CA ILE A 118 -6.80 19.42 -4.40
C ILE A 118 -6.20 18.76 -5.64
N LEU A 119 -4.88 18.52 -5.61
CA LEU A 119 -4.20 18.01 -6.77
C LEU A 119 -4.55 16.54 -7.06
N GLY A 120 -4.82 15.74 -6.02
CA GLY A 120 -5.29 14.36 -6.17
C GLY A 120 -6.68 14.29 -6.80
N VAL A 121 -7.61 15.17 -6.38
CA VAL A 121 -8.94 15.28 -7.01
C VAL A 121 -8.81 15.63 -8.49
N LEU A 122 -7.97 16.61 -8.84
CA LEU A 122 -7.75 17.03 -10.23
C LEU A 122 -7.06 15.93 -11.05
N ALA A 123 -6.01 15.29 -10.53
CA ALA A 123 -5.24 14.30 -11.26
C ALA A 123 -6.02 13.01 -11.51
N ILE A 124 -6.67 12.47 -10.49
CA ILE A 124 -7.39 11.20 -10.59
C ILE A 124 -8.74 11.40 -11.27
N GLY A 125 -9.46 12.49 -10.91
CA GLY A 125 -10.74 12.84 -11.52
C GLY A 125 -10.64 13.16 -13.02
N SER A 126 -9.48 13.61 -13.50
CA SER A 126 -9.25 13.89 -14.94
C SER A 126 -9.18 12.64 -15.83
N GLY A 127 -9.21 11.43 -15.25
CA GLY A 127 -9.23 10.18 -16.01
C GLY A 127 -7.87 9.54 -16.19
N LEU A 128 -6.79 10.06 -15.61
CA LEU A 128 -5.50 9.37 -15.56
C LEU A 128 -5.65 8.00 -14.88
N MET A 129 -4.87 7.02 -15.31
CA MET A 129 -4.92 5.66 -14.78
C MET A 129 -4.18 5.57 -13.43
N LEU A 130 -4.68 6.31 -12.45
CA LEU A 130 -4.15 6.45 -11.10
C LEU A 130 -5.17 5.97 -10.07
N GLY A 131 -4.69 5.36 -8.99
CA GLY A 131 -5.49 4.99 -7.83
C GLY A 131 -5.61 6.14 -6.82
N ARG A 132 -6.73 6.20 -6.13
CA ARG A 132 -6.99 7.17 -5.05
C ARG A 132 -6.47 6.74 -3.70
N GLU A 133 -6.11 5.48 -3.54
CA GLU A 133 -5.82 4.82 -2.25
C GLU A 133 -4.54 5.37 -1.61
N GLY A 134 -3.45 5.45 -2.38
CA GLY A 134 -2.21 6.05 -1.91
C GLY A 134 -2.39 7.48 -1.38
N PRO A 135 -2.99 8.38 -2.16
CA PRO A 135 -3.36 9.70 -1.64
C PRO A 135 -4.26 9.66 -0.41
N SER A 136 -5.23 8.73 -0.33
CA SER A 136 -6.11 8.58 0.85
C SER A 136 -5.34 8.17 2.10
N ILE A 137 -4.34 7.28 1.96
CA ILE A 137 -3.44 6.88 3.04
C ILE A 137 -2.63 8.09 3.54
N GLN A 138 -2.06 8.89 2.63
CA GLN A 138 -1.31 10.08 3.02
C GLN A 138 -2.21 11.17 3.62
N LEU A 139 -3.40 11.41 3.05
CA LEU A 139 -4.39 12.33 3.64
C LEU A 139 -4.80 11.89 5.04
N GLY A 140 -5.00 10.58 5.22
CA GLY A 140 -5.31 9.99 6.51
C GLY A 140 -4.16 10.17 7.52
N ALA A 141 -2.93 9.87 7.11
CA ALA A 141 -1.73 10.06 7.94
C ALA A 141 -1.58 11.53 8.38
N MET A 142 -1.76 12.47 7.44
CA MET A 142 -1.72 13.91 7.75
C MET A 142 -2.88 14.34 8.66
N GLY A 143 -4.07 13.75 8.52
CA GLY A 143 -5.18 13.94 9.44
C GLY A 143 -4.85 13.46 10.85
N GLY A 144 -4.26 12.26 10.98
CA GLY A 144 -3.76 11.71 12.24
C GLY A 144 -2.68 12.59 12.88
N LYS A 145 -1.72 13.08 12.09
CA LYS A 145 -0.68 14.02 12.53
C LYS A 145 -1.27 15.35 13.00
N GLY A 146 -2.28 15.86 12.28
CA GLY A 146 -3.00 17.07 12.69
C GLY A 146 -3.67 16.92 14.06
N VAL A 147 -4.32 15.76 14.32
CA VAL A 147 -4.90 15.44 15.64
C VAL A 147 -3.80 15.38 16.71
N ALA A 148 -2.70 14.68 16.44
CA ALA A 148 -1.57 14.57 17.35
C ALA A 148 -0.99 15.94 17.72
N HIS A 149 -0.83 16.82 16.74
CA HIS A 149 -0.34 18.18 16.91
C HIS A 149 -1.25 19.02 17.83
N HIS A 150 -2.57 18.94 17.65
CA HIS A 150 -3.52 19.69 18.47
C HIS A 150 -3.64 19.12 19.90
N LEU A 151 -3.54 17.80 20.06
CA LEU A 151 -3.57 17.15 21.36
C LEU A 151 -2.23 17.22 22.11
N LYS A 152 -1.15 17.68 21.46
CA LYS A 152 0.21 17.77 22.01
C LYS A 152 0.68 16.46 22.65
N VAL A 153 0.47 15.36 21.96
CA VAL A 153 0.84 14.01 22.42
C VAL A 153 2.36 13.79 22.34
N SER A 154 2.83 12.70 22.96
CA SER A 154 4.24 12.29 22.86
C SER A 154 4.63 11.88 21.44
N PRO A 155 5.92 11.92 21.04
CA PRO A 155 6.37 11.50 19.71
C PRO A 155 5.99 10.05 19.36
N VAL A 156 5.93 9.15 20.34
CA VAL A 156 5.52 7.75 20.16
C VAL A 156 4.02 7.67 19.84
N GLU A 157 3.20 8.43 20.56
CA GLU A 157 1.77 8.52 20.30
C GLU A 157 1.47 9.23 18.98
N GLU A 158 2.26 10.23 18.59
CA GLU A 158 2.14 10.90 17.30
C GLU A 158 2.30 9.90 16.15
N ARG A 159 3.35 9.06 16.15
CA ARG A 159 3.55 8.01 15.16
C ARG A 159 2.35 7.04 15.13
N SER A 160 1.85 6.65 16.30
CA SER A 160 0.66 5.79 16.40
C SER A 160 -0.58 6.45 15.77
N LEU A 161 -0.81 7.75 15.96
CA LEU A 161 -1.93 8.46 15.37
C LEU A 161 -1.76 8.71 13.87
N ILE A 162 -0.54 8.95 13.38
CA ILE A 162 -0.22 9.01 11.95
C ILE A 162 -0.56 7.68 11.28
N ALA A 163 -0.09 6.57 11.85
CA ALA A 163 -0.34 5.22 11.35
C ALA A 163 -1.84 4.86 11.43
N SER A 164 -2.53 5.22 12.53
CA SER A 164 -3.98 5.05 12.66
C SER A 164 -4.76 5.86 11.61
N GLY A 165 -4.29 7.07 11.28
CA GLY A 165 -4.84 7.90 10.22
C GLY A 165 -4.63 7.28 8.84
N ALA A 166 -3.44 6.74 8.55
CA ALA A 166 -3.13 6.03 7.30
C ALA A 166 -4.08 4.84 7.09
N ALA A 167 -4.27 4.00 8.11
CA ALA A 167 -5.21 2.88 8.08
C ALA A 167 -6.65 3.32 7.87
N ALA A 168 -7.09 4.38 8.57
CA ALA A 168 -8.42 4.97 8.42
C ALA A 168 -8.64 5.53 7.00
N GLY A 169 -7.59 6.11 6.39
CA GLY A 169 -7.61 6.58 5.01
C GLY A 169 -7.86 5.46 4.01
N LEU A 170 -7.17 4.33 4.14
CA LEU A 170 -7.39 3.15 3.30
C LEU A 170 -8.78 2.54 3.54
N ALA A 171 -9.19 2.43 4.81
CA ALA A 171 -10.50 1.91 5.19
C ALA A 171 -11.65 2.70 4.55
N ALA A 172 -11.61 4.02 4.58
CA ALA A 172 -12.63 4.88 3.97
C ALA A 172 -12.61 4.83 2.43
N ALA A 173 -11.43 4.65 1.82
CA ALA A 173 -11.29 4.57 0.37
C ALA A 173 -11.90 3.31 -0.24
N PHE A 174 -11.82 2.17 0.48
CA PHE A 174 -12.22 0.85 -0.02
C PHE A 174 -13.39 0.19 0.72
N ASN A 175 -13.93 0.80 1.75
CA ASN A 175 -14.86 0.17 2.68
C ASN A 175 -14.27 -1.12 3.30
N ALA A 176 -12.98 -1.09 3.63
CA ALA A 176 -12.19 -2.24 4.05
C ALA A 176 -11.41 -1.95 5.36
N PRO A 177 -12.08 -1.95 6.53
CA PRO A 177 -11.46 -1.51 7.78
C PRO A 177 -10.39 -2.47 8.32
N ILE A 178 -10.55 -3.78 8.13
CA ILE A 178 -9.57 -4.77 8.58
C ILE A 178 -8.33 -4.74 7.67
N ALA A 179 -8.53 -4.64 6.36
CA ALA A 179 -7.44 -4.49 5.42
C ALA A 179 -6.66 -3.19 5.63
N GLY A 180 -7.34 -2.09 6.01
CA GLY A 180 -6.69 -0.84 6.36
C GLY A 180 -5.73 -0.97 7.54
N LEU A 181 -6.16 -1.67 8.60
CA LEU A 181 -5.29 -2.00 9.73
C LEU A 181 -4.12 -2.88 9.31
N LEU A 182 -4.39 -3.98 8.59
CA LEU A 182 -3.36 -4.95 8.19
C LEU A 182 -2.33 -4.32 7.26
N PHE A 183 -2.75 -3.48 6.32
CA PHE A 183 -1.84 -2.78 5.41
C PHE A 183 -0.81 -1.93 6.17
N VAL A 184 -1.25 -1.20 7.18
CA VAL A 184 -0.33 -0.37 7.96
C VAL A 184 0.60 -1.23 8.82
N VAL A 185 0.13 -2.37 9.32
CA VAL A 185 0.97 -3.30 10.11
C VAL A 185 1.98 -4.03 9.24
N GLU A 186 1.54 -4.52 8.06
CA GLU A 186 2.33 -5.39 7.19
C GLU A 186 3.27 -4.61 6.26
N GLU A 187 2.87 -3.41 5.80
CA GLU A 187 3.57 -2.68 4.73
C GLU A 187 4.17 -1.34 5.15
N VAL A 188 3.57 -0.63 6.12
CA VAL A 188 3.93 0.77 6.35
C VAL A 188 4.67 1.01 7.66
N TYR A 189 4.24 0.36 8.74
CA TYR A 189 4.77 0.63 10.08
C TYR A 189 5.56 -0.54 10.66
N HIS A 190 5.29 -1.77 10.23
CA HIS A 190 5.95 -3.02 10.65
C HIS A 190 5.99 -3.26 12.16
N HIS A 191 5.24 -2.49 12.94
CA HIS A 191 5.16 -2.60 14.40
C HIS A 191 3.77 -2.99 14.87
N PHE A 192 3.72 -3.97 15.78
CA PHE A 192 2.47 -4.43 16.37
C PHE A 192 2.55 -4.34 17.90
N SER A 193 1.92 -3.30 18.47
CA SER A 193 1.77 -3.15 19.92
C SER A 193 0.29 -3.15 20.32
N ARG A 194 -0.01 -3.53 21.58
CA ARG A 194 -1.38 -3.62 22.09
C ARG A 194 -2.17 -2.31 21.96
N PHE A 195 -1.54 -1.18 22.20
CA PHE A 195 -2.20 0.12 22.14
C PHE A 195 -2.34 0.63 20.70
N PHE A 196 -1.37 0.33 19.86
CA PHE A 196 -1.36 0.71 18.46
C PHE A 196 -2.53 0.07 17.69
N TRP A 197 -2.67 -1.27 17.71
CA TRP A 197 -3.69 -1.92 16.89
C TRP A 197 -5.12 -1.57 17.34
N ILE A 198 -5.36 -1.34 18.66
CA ILE A 198 -6.67 -0.93 19.16
C ILE A 198 -7.04 0.46 18.65
N SER A 199 -6.11 1.43 18.72
CA SER A 199 -6.32 2.80 18.19
C SER A 199 -6.56 2.77 16.68
N THR A 200 -5.74 2.00 15.95
CA THR A 200 -5.80 1.89 14.49
C THR A 200 -7.09 1.22 14.04
N LEU A 201 -7.53 0.15 14.71
CA LEU A 201 -8.81 -0.49 14.43
C LEU A 201 -9.98 0.45 14.70
N ALA A 202 -9.97 1.17 15.82
CA ALA A 202 -11.02 2.14 16.14
C ALA A 202 -11.10 3.25 15.09
N ALA A 203 -9.95 3.76 14.62
CA ALA A 203 -9.87 4.76 13.57
C ALA A 203 -10.40 4.23 12.22
N SER A 204 -9.98 3.03 11.83
CA SER A 204 -10.41 2.37 10.58
C SER A 204 -11.92 2.10 10.56
N LEU A 205 -12.46 1.53 11.63
CA LEU A 205 -13.91 1.25 11.75
C LEU A 205 -14.73 2.54 11.72
N THR A 206 -14.29 3.59 12.43
CA THR A 206 -14.98 4.88 12.45
C THR A 206 -14.96 5.57 11.09
N ALA A 207 -13.81 5.59 10.41
CA ALA A 207 -13.69 6.18 9.09
C ALA A 207 -14.51 5.40 8.05
N ASN A 208 -14.52 4.07 8.13
CA ASN A 208 -15.35 3.22 7.30
C ASN A 208 -16.85 3.48 7.54
N PHE A 209 -17.28 3.62 8.81
CA PHE A 209 -18.66 3.96 9.14
C PHE A 209 -19.11 5.26 8.45
N ILE A 210 -18.27 6.29 8.45
CA ILE A 210 -18.56 7.54 7.75
C ILE A 210 -18.64 7.32 6.24
N SER A 211 -17.70 6.57 5.66
CA SER A 211 -17.72 6.22 4.23
C SER A 211 -19.00 5.49 3.83
N LEU A 212 -19.43 4.51 4.64
CA LEU A 212 -20.68 3.77 4.40
C LEU A 212 -21.94 4.65 4.41
N ASN A 213 -21.96 5.71 5.23
CA ASN A 213 -23.08 6.67 5.23
C ASN A 213 -23.13 7.52 3.94
N VAL A 214 -21.99 7.71 3.25
CA VAL A 214 -21.91 8.48 2.01
C VAL A 214 -22.16 7.61 0.77
N PHE A 215 -21.56 6.41 0.73
CA PHE A 215 -21.52 5.53 -0.44
C PHE A 215 -22.43 4.29 -0.34
N GLY A 216 -23.06 4.09 0.80
CA GLY A 216 -23.90 2.91 1.07
C GLY A 216 -23.10 1.69 1.55
N GLN A 217 -23.83 0.63 1.89
CA GLN A 217 -23.29 -0.59 2.51
C GLN A 217 -22.84 -1.64 1.48
N THR A 218 -22.94 -1.35 0.19
CA THR A 218 -22.52 -2.30 -0.85
C THR A 218 -21.00 -2.38 -0.93
N PRO A 219 -20.43 -3.58 -1.13
CA PRO A 219 -19.00 -3.74 -1.39
C PRO A 219 -18.54 -2.88 -2.58
N VAL A 220 -17.31 -2.38 -2.55
CA VAL A 220 -16.77 -1.52 -3.61
C VAL A 220 -16.71 -2.24 -4.96
N LEU A 221 -16.44 -3.55 -4.92
CA LEU A 221 -16.48 -4.43 -6.08
C LEU A 221 -17.64 -5.44 -5.91
N HIS A 222 -18.83 -5.01 -6.28
CA HIS A 222 -20.02 -5.86 -6.21
C HIS A 222 -19.96 -6.96 -7.28
N MET A 223 -19.30 -8.07 -6.92
CA MET A 223 -19.20 -9.27 -7.76
C MET A 223 -20.48 -10.11 -7.71
N PRO A 224 -20.71 -11.02 -8.70
CA PRO A 224 -21.79 -11.99 -8.62
C PRO A 224 -21.73 -12.78 -7.32
N GLN A 225 -22.88 -12.95 -6.66
CA GLN A 225 -22.98 -13.74 -5.43
C GLN A 225 -22.85 -15.24 -5.73
N ASN A 226 -22.35 -16.01 -4.74
CA ASN A 226 -22.21 -17.47 -4.82
C ASN A 226 -21.29 -17.95 -5.96
N ILE A 227 -20.06 -17.42 -6.03
CA ILE A 227 -19.05 -17.91 -6.95
C ILE A 227 -18.71 -19.37 -6.60
N PRO A 228 -18.91 -20.34 -7.51
CA PRO A 228 -18.65 -21.74 -7.21
C PRO A 228 -17.12 -21.99 -7.13
N PRO A 229 -16.66 -22.73 -6.08
CA PRO A 229 -15.25 -23.08 -5.97
C PRO A 229 -14.86 -24.09 -7.07
N LEU A 230 -13.56 -24.24 -7.30
CA LEU A 230 -13.03 -25.34 -8.11
C LEU A 230 -13.12 -26.66 -7.34
N HIS A 231 -13.17 -27.78 -8.06
CA HIS A 231 -12.98 -29.10 -7.47
C HIS A 231 -11.55 -29.26 -6.93
N LEU A 232 -11.37 -30.03 -5.87
CA LEU A 232 -10.04 -30.24 -5.26
C LEU A 232 -9.01 -30.78 -6.28
N SER A 233 -9.44 -31.62 -7.22
CA SER A 233 -8.60 -32.14 -8.30
C SER A 233 -8.08 -31.05 -9.28
N GLN A 234 -8.68 -29.86 -9.27
CA GLN A 234 -8.32 -28.72 -10.12
C GLN A 234 -7.43 -27.69 -9.39
N TYR A 235 -7.06 -27.92 -8.13
CA TYR A 235 -6.28 -26.96 -7.34
C TYR A 235 -4.89 -26.67 -7.88
N TRP A 236 -4.35 -27.54 -8.74
CA TRP A 236 -3.13 -27.28 -9.48
C TRP A 236 -3.22 -26.01 -10.36
N ILE A 237 -4.45 -25.60 -10.76
CA ILE A 237 -4.68 -24.35 -11.51
C ILE A 237 -4.30 -23.13 -10.66
N TYR A 238 -4.57 -23.17 -9.35
CA TYR A 238 -4.16 -22.10 -8.43
C TYR A 238 -2.63 -21.97 -8.34
N LEU A 239 -1.93 -23.11 -8.37
CA LEU A 239 -0.46 -23.11 -8.39
C LEU A 239 0.07 -22.47 -9.69
N PHE A 240 -0.49 -22.86 -10.83
CA PHE A 240 -0.12 -22.25 -12.11
C PHE A 240 -0.40 -20.73 -12.12
N LEU A 241 -1.60 -20.32 -11.66
CA LEU A 241 -1.98 -18.91 -11.59
C LEU A 241 -1.04 -18.13 -10.68
N GLY A 242 -0.68 -18.66 -9.50
CA GLY A 242 0.24 -18.02 -8.56
C GLY A 242 1.63 -17.79 -9.17
N VAL A 243 2.19 -18.81 -9.84
CA VAL A 243 3.48 -18.68 -10.57
C VAL A 243 3.39 -17.60 -11.65
N PHE A 244 2.34 -17.64 -12.46
CA PHE A 244 2.12 -16.67 -13.55
C PHE A 244 2.03 -15.23 -13.01
N LEU A 245 1.27 -15.01 -11.93
CA LEU A 245 1.10 -13.70 -11.31
C LEU A 245 2.38 -13.21 -10.65
N GLY A 246 3.16 -14.08 -10.02
CA GLY A 246 4.45 -13.72 -9.42
C GLY A 246 5.45 -13.22 -10.46
N VAL A 247 5.58 -13.96 -11.59
CA VAL A 247 6.45 -13.53 -12.71
C VAL A 247 5.96 -12.20 -13.32
N ALA A 248 4.65 -12.05 -13.53
CA ALA A 248 4.08 -10.81 -14.04
C ALA A 248 4.27 -9.64 -13.04
N GLY A 249 4.22 -9.92 -11.74
CA GLY A 249 4.47 -8.97 -10.67
C GLY A 249 5.90 -8.42 -10.69
N TYR A 250 6.88 -9.30 -10.88
CA TYR A 250 8.29 -8.90 -11.04
C TYR A 250 8.49 -7.97 -12.26
N VAL A 251 7.87 -8.30 -13.39
CA VAL A 251 7.93 -7.42 -14.56
C VAL A 251 7.32 -6.04 -14.27
N TYR A 252 6.21 -5.99 -13.54
CA TYR A 252 5.59 -4.72 -13.13
C TYR A 252 6.51 -3.88 -12.26
N GLU A 253 7.11 -4.48 -11.23
CA GLU A 253 8.04 -3.81 -10.32
C GLU A 253 9.22 -3.19 -11.09
N VAL A 254 9.89 -3.99 -11.92
CA VAL A 254 11.02 -3.51 -12.73
C VAL A 254 10.63 -2.30 -13.59
N VAL A 255 9.43 -2.31 -14.20
CA VAL A 255 8.98 -1.21 -15.05
C VAL A 255 8.62 0.02 -14.23
N VAL A 256 7.86 -0.13 -13.13
CA VAL A 256 7.41 1.01 -12.33
C VAL A 256 8.56 1.73 -11.63
N LEU A 257 9.56 0.99 -11.13
CA LEU A 257 10.73 1.57 -10.49
C LEU A 257 11.65 2.30 -11.50
N ASN A 258 11.59 1.94 -12.77
CA ASN A 258 12.39 2.57 -13.83
C ASN A 258 11.65 3.66 -14.63
N ILE A 259 10.35 3.86 -14.41
CA ILE A 259 9.54 4.82 -15.19
C ILE A 259 10.09 6.26 -15.12
N GLY A 260 10.73 6.64 -14.03
CA GLY A 260 11.38 7.92 -13.86
C GLY A 260 12.51 8.18 -14.86
N ARG A 261 13.18 7.13 -15.38
CA ARG A 261 14.20 7.27 -16.44
C ARG A 261 13.57 7.72 -17.76
N LEU A 262 12.39 7.15 -18.10
CA LEU A 262 11.63 7.56 -19.29
C LEU A 262 11.22 9.03 -19.18
N TYR A 263 10.71 9.46 -18.03
CA TYR A 263 10.29 10.84 -17.82
C TYR A 263 11.45 11.82 -17.92
N ARG A 264 12.61 11.51 -17.32
CA ARG A 264 13.83 12.33 -17.50
C ARG A 264 14.27 12.43 -18.96
N LEU A 265 14.12 11.36 -19.73
CA LEU A 265 14.42 11.37 -21.16
C LEU A 265 13.46 12.29 -21.92
N LEU A 266 12.15 12.18 -21.66
CA LEU A 266 11.12 13.04 -22.28
C LEU A 266 11.33 14.50 -21.92
N GLU A 267 11.60 14.82 -20.65
CA GLU A 267 11.91 16.17 -20.17
C GLU A 267 13.11 16.77 -20.91
N LYS A 268 14.17 15.97 -21.13
CA LYS A 268 15.36 16.39 -21.87
C LYS A 268 15.09 16.62 -23.35
N ILE A 269 14.35 15.72 -24.01
CA ILE A 269 14.03 15.83 -25.45
C ILE A 269 13.14 17.02 -25.74
N PHE A 270 12.07 17.21 -24.94
CA PHE A 270 11.09 18.26 -25.15
C PHE A 270 11.39 19.56 -24.39
N HIS A 271 12.49 19.61 -23.64
CA HIS A 271 12.90 20.77 -22.82
C HIS A 271 11.82 21.22 -21.82
N VAL A 272 11.03 20.28 -21.30
CA VAL A 272 9.97 20.54 -20.31
C VAL A 272 10.56 20.43 -18.91
N PRO A 273 10.38 21.45 -18.04
CA PRO A 273 10.82 21.38 -16.65
C PRO A 273 10.11 20.24 -15.89
N SER A 274 10.83 19.56 -15.00
CA SER A 274 10.34 18.35 -14.28
C SER A 274 9.04 18.55 -13.48
N HIS A 275 8.73 19.78 -13.06
CA HIS A 275 7.47 20.09 -12.36
C HIS A 275 6.26 20.20 -13.30
N TYR A 276 6.47 20.19 -14.63
CA TYR A 276 5.43 20.15 -15.67
C TYR A 276 5.39 18.82 -16.43
N SER A 277 6.12 17.80 -16.01
CA SER A 277 6.15 16.46 -16.66
C SER A 277 4.78 15.78 -16.75
N SER A 278 3.82 16.19 -15.94
CA SER A 278 2.43 15.75 -16.06
C SER A 278 1.77 16.03 -17.43
N LEU A 279 2.33 16.98 -18.19
CA LEU A 279 1.92 17.25 -19.59
C LEU A 279 1.97 15.97 -20.45
N PHE A 280 3.02 15.15 -20.32
CA PHE A 280 3.16 13.92 -21.11
C PHE A 280 2.05 12.91 -20.79
N ALA A 281 1.67 12.76 -19.51
CA ALA A 281 0.57 11.89 -19.12
C ALA A 281 -0.76 12.38 -19.70
N PHE A 282 -1.05 13.67 -19.60
CA PHE A 282 -2.30 14.23 -20.12
C PHE A 282 -2.41 14.20 -21.64
N VAL A 283 -1.32 14.46 -22.36
CA VAL A 283 -1.31 14.35 -23.83
C VAL A 283 -1.48 12.89 -24.26
N SER A 284 -0.80 11.96 -23.58
CA SER A 284 -0.87 10.53 -23.95
C SER A 284 -2.20 9.88 -23.66
N ILE A 285 -2.96 10.33 -22.64
CA ILE A 285 -4.23 9.73 -22.26
C ILE A 285 -5.39 10.17 -23.19
N LEU A 286 -5.28 11.30 -23.90
CA LEU A 286 -6.33 11.82 -24.76
C LEU A 286 -6.82 10.83 -25.84
N PRO A 287 -5.93 10.16 -26.63
CA PRO A 287 -6.37 9.16 -27.60
C PRO A 287 -7.10 7.98 -26.93
N ILE A 288 -6.62 7.55 -25.75
CA ILE A 288 -7.25 6.45 -25.01
C ILE A 288 -8.64 6.86 -24.52
N GLY A 289 -8.77 8.07 -24.00
CA GLY A 289 -10.08 8.61 -23.57
C GLY A 289 -11.07 8.73 -24.74
N TYR A 290 -10.60 9.08 -25.91
CA TYR A 290 -11.42 9.19 -27.11
C TYR A 290 -11.92 7.83 -27.62
N PHE A 291 -11.04 6.83 -27.74
CA PHE A 291 -11.40 5.53 -28.30
C PHE A 291 -11.94 4.53 -27.28
N LEU A 292 -11.49 4.60 -26.03
CA LEU A 292 -11.75 3.61 -24.99
C LEU A 292 -12.03 4.27 -23.62
N PRO A 293 -13.05 5.14 -23.50
CA PRO A 293 -13.32 5.87 -22.26
C PRO A 293 -13.64 4.96 -21.06
N GLN A 294 -14.08 3.72 -21.32
CA GLN A 294 -14.41 2.74 -20.29
C GLN A 294 -13.18 2.21 -19.52
N ILE A 295 -11.97 2.31 -20.08
CA ILE A 295 -10.76 1.84 -19.40
C ILE A 295 -9.98 2.94 -18.68
N LEU A 296 -10.48 4.18 -18.65
CA LEU A 296 -9.86 5.29 -17.93
C LEU A 296 -9.95 5.14 -16.40
N GLY A 297 -9.19 5.98 -15.68
CA GLY A 297 -9.19 6.06 -14.23
C GLY A 297 -8.59 4.84 -13.54
N GLY A 298 -8.91 4.61 -12.27
CA GLY A 298 -8.32 3.54 -11.44
C GLY A 298 -8.63 2.11 -11.90
N GLY A 299 -9.80 1.88 -12.54
CA GLY A 299 -10.17 0.57 -13.12
C GLY A 299 -11.30 -0.17 -12.41
N ASN A 300 -11.94 0.39 -11.40
CA ASN A 300 -13.06 -0.26 -10.70
C ASN A 300 -14.17 -0.73 -11.66
N GLN A 301 -14.58 0.14 -12.57
CA GLN A 301 -15.65 -0.20 -13.53
C GLN A 301 -15.23 -1.35 -14.45
N LEU A 302 -13.99 -1.34 -14.93
CA LEU A 302 -13.46 -2.40 -15.77
C LEU A 302 -13.46 -3.76 -15.06
N VAL A 303 -13.08 -3.81 -13.78
CA VAL A 303 -13.11 -5.03 -12.96
C VAL A 303 -14.53 -5.58 -12.85
N LEU A 304 -15.53 -4.71 -12.64
CA LEU A 304 -16.94 -5.10 -12.58
C LEU A 304 -17.46 -5.58 -13.92
N ASP A 305 -17.08 -4.93 -15.02
CA ASP A 305 -17.49 -5.29 -16.37
C ASP A 305 -16.90 -6.65 -16.78
N LEU A 306 -15.64 -6.95 -16.43
CA LEU A 306 -15.00 -8.25 -16.66
C LEU A 306 -15.75 -9.41 -15.98
N ALA A 307 -16.35 -9.16 -14.81
CA ALA A 307 -17.11 -10.18 -14.10
C ALA A 307 -18.53 -10.41 -14.64
N ARG A 308 -19.07 -9.45 -15.40
CA ARG A 308 -20.47 -9.46 -15.88
C ARG A 308 -20.61 -9.73 -17.37
N VAL A 309 -19.66 -9.25 -18.14
CA VAL A 309 -19.70 -9.31 -19.61
C VAL A 309 -18.61 -10.26 -20.11
N PRO A 310 -18.93 -11.24 -20.95
CA PRO A 310 -17.92 -12.10 -21.56
C PRO A 310 -17.11 -11.30 -22.60
N TYR A 311 -15.80 -11.26 -22.42
CA TYR A 311 -14.87 -10.68 -23.37
C TYR A 311 -14.01 -11.77 -24.01
N PRO A 312 -13.68 -11.67 -25.32
CA PRO A 312 -12.68 -12.52 -25.94
C PRO A 312 -11.30 -12.33 -25.27
N VAL A 313 -10.52 -13.41 -25.15
CA VAL A 313 -9.17 -13.37 -24.54
C VAL A 313 -8.30 -12.28 -25.16
N LEU A 314 -8.36 -12.10 -26.49
CA LEU A 314 -7.58 -11.09 -27.20
C LEU A 314 -7.95 -9.66 -26.77
N SER A 315 -9.23 -9.39 -26.53
CA SER A 315 -9.70 -8.08 -26.04
C SER A 315 -9.21 -7.81 -24.60
N ILE A 316 -9.23 -8.83 -23.74
CA ILE A 316 -8.72 -8.71 -22.35
C ILE A 316 -7.21 -8.46 -22.38
N LEU A 317 -6.47 -9.15 -23.24
CA LEU A 317 -5.03 -8.94 -23.42
C LEU A 317 -4.72 -7.52 -23.93
N LEU A 318 -5.50 -7.01 -24.89
CA LEU A 318 -5.36 -5.63 -25.37
C LEU A 318 -5.62 -4.61 -24.25
N TYR A 319 -6.67 -4.80 -23.45
CA TYR A 319 -6.96 -3.96 -22.29
C TYR A 319 -5.84 -4.01 -21.25
N PHE A 320 -5.27 -5.20 -20.99
CA PHE A 320 -4.12 -5.35 -20.12
C PHE A 320 -2.91 -4.53 -20.62
N MET A 321 -2.55 -4.68 -21.89
CA MET A 321 -1.41 -3.95 -22.47
C MET A 321 -1.60 -2.42 -22.41
N ILE A 322 -2.79 -1.95 -22.78
CA ILE A 322 -3.09 -0.52 -22.71
C ILE A 322 -3.02 -0.04 -21.26
N ARG A 323 -3.70 -0.70 -20.33
CA ARG A 323 -3.68 -0.29 -18.93
C ARG A 323 -2.31 -0.38 -18.30
N PHE A 324 -1.52 -1.41 -18.62
CA PHE A 324 -0.15 -1.54 -18.15
C PHE A 324 0.68 -0.31 -18.55
N ILE A 325 0.70 0.03 -19.84
CA ILE A 325 1.50 1.15 -20.36
C ILE A 325 1.00 2.48 -19.80
N TRP A 326 -0.30 2.75 -19.87
CA TRP A 326 -0.84 4.05 -19.47
C TRP A 326 -0.92 4.26 -17.95
N SER A 327 -1.01 3.20 -17.14
CA SER A 327 -0.86 3.32 -15.70
C SER A 327 0.58 3.71 -15.33
N MET A 328 1.59 3.15 -16.01
CA MET A 328 3.00 3.54 -15.83
C MET A 328 3.23 4.99 -16.24
N LEU A 329 2.71 5.40 -17.40
CA LEU A 329 2.81 6.80 -17.86
C LEU A 329 2.08 7.76 -16.89
N SER A 330 0.91 7.39 -16.42
CA SER A 330 0.17 8.20 -15.45
C SER A 330 0.94 8.35 -14.13
N TYR A 331 1.51 7.25 -13.60
CA TYR A 331 2.27 7.27 -12.35
C TYR A 331 3.59 8.03 -12.48
N GLY A 332 4.33 7.83 -13.57
CA GLY A 332 5.59 8.52 -13.85
C GLY A 332 5.47 10.04 -13.94
N SER A 333 4.27 10.57 -14.15
CA SER A 333 3.99 12.02 -14.16
C SER A 333 4.29 12.73 -12.83
N GLY A 334 4.41 11.97 -11.73
CA GLY A 334 4.61 12.50 -10.39
C GLY A 334 3.39 13.23 -9.80
N LEU A 335 2.24 13.18 -10.46
CA LEU A 335 0.98 13.70 -9.90
C LEU A 335 0.53 12.87 -8.69
N PRO A 336 -0.19 13.48 -7.71
CA PRO A 336 -0.82 12.73 -6.63
C PRO A 336 -1.76 11.66 -7.16
N GLY A 337 -1.38 10.40 -6.95
CA GLY A 337 -2.11 9.22 -7.39
C GLY A 337 -1.30 7.96 -7.13
N GLY A 338 -1.97 6.88 -6.73
CA GLY A 338 -1.35 5.61 -6.36
C GLY A 338 -1.34 4.59 -7.49
N ILE A 339 -0.49 3.58 -7.31
CA ILE A 339 -0.44 2.38 -8.17
C ILE A 339 -1.35 1.26 -7.66
N PHE A 340 -1.91 1.38 -6.46
CA PHE A 340 -2.64 0.35 -5.74
C PHE A 340 -3.82 -0.21 -6.55
N LEU A 341 -4.83 0.61 -6.86
CA LEU A 341 -5.98 0.19 -7.66
C LEU A 341 -5.61 -0.20 -9.11
N PRO A 342 -4.70 0.51 -9.81
CA PRO A 342 -4.15 0.04 -11.07
C PRO A 342 -3.56 -1.38 -11.01
N ILE A 343 -2.82 -1.74 -9.96
CA ILE A 343 -2.31 -3.11 -9.77
C ILE A 343 -3.45 -4.11 -9.64
N LEU A 344 -4.46 -3.82 -8.81
CA LEU A 344 -5.63 -4.68 -8.66
C LEU A 344 -6.37 -4.86 -9.99
N ALA A 345 -6.55 -3.79 -10.77
CA ALA A 345 -7.18 -3.85 -12.08
C ALA A 345 -6.36 -4.64 -13.12
N LEU A 346 -5.03 -4.52 -13.10
CA LEU A 346 -4.14 -5.34 -13.94
C LEU A 346 -4.19 -6.81 -13.51
N GLY A 347 -4.17 -7.08 -12.20
CA GLY A 347 -4.33 -8.43 -11.67
C GLY A 347 -5.65 -9.06 -12.06
N SER A 348 -6.76 -8.31 -12.04
CA SER A 348 -8.07 -8.78 -12.49
C SER A 348 -8.08 -9.17 -13.97
N LEU A 349 -7.39 -8.39 -14.83
CA LEU A 349 -7.23 -8.70 -16.26
C LEU A 349 -6.39 -9.97 -16.48
N LEU A 350 -5.28 -10.14 -15.73
CA LEU A 350 -4.46 -11.36 -15.80
C LEU A 350 -5.26 -12.58 -15.35
N GLY A 351 -6.00 -12.47 -14.24
CA GLY A 351 -6.92 -13.52 -13.80
C GLY A 351 -8.00 -13.84 -14.83
N ALA A 352 -8.60 -12.80 -15.45
CA ALA A 352 -9.61 -12.96 -16.49
C ALA A 352 -9.03 -13.62 -17.76
N ILE A 353 -7.79 -13.31 -18.17
CA ILE A 353 -7.11 -13.97 -19.30
C ILE A 353 -7.01 -15.47 -19.05
N VAL A 354 -6.49 -15.87 -17.88
CA VAL A 354 -6.33 -17.28 -17.51
C VAL A 354 -7.71 -17.95 -17.38
N GLY A 355 -8.66 -17.32 -16.69
CA GLY A 355 -10.01 -17.85 -16.52
C GLY A 355 -10.75 -18.04 -17.84
N THR A 356 -10.75 -17.04 -18.74
CA THR A 356 -11.41 -17.14 -20.04
C THR A 356 -10.73 -18.17 -20.94
N PHE A 357 -9.40 -18.29 -20.89
CA PHE A 357 -8.69 -19.35 -21.61
C PHE A 357 -9.11 -20.74 -21.12
N LEU A 358 -9.14 -20.97 -19.80
CA LEU A 358 -9.57 -22.25 -19.22
C LEU A 358 -11.05 -22.56 -19.51
N GLN A 359 -11.90 -21.54 -19.56
CA GLN A 359 -13.30 -21.67 -19.95
C GLN A 359 -13.43 -22.13 -21.43
N ASN A 360 -12.67 -21.53 -22.34
CA ASN A 360 -12.70 -21.84 -23.75
C ASN A 360 -12.27 -23.30 -24.07
N ILE A 361 -11.38 -23.86 -23.24
CA ILE A 361 -10.96 -25.27 -23.35
C ILE A 361 -11.81 -26.23 -22.49
N GLY A 362 -12.86 -25.73 -21.83
CA GLY A 362 -13.82 -26.53 -21.08
C GLY A 362 -13.38 -27.01 -19.70
N PHE A 363 -12.29 -26.45 -19.15
CA PHE A 363 -11.81 -26.79 -17.80
C PHE A 363 -12.61 -26.15 -16.67
N ILE A 364 -13.20 -24.97 -16.92
CA ILE A 364 -14.04 -24.25 -15.95
C ILE A 364 -15.35 -23.79 -16.58
N SER A 365 -16.36 -23.56 -15.75
CA SER A 365 -17.64 -22.98 -16.15
C SER A 365 -17.58 -21.43 -16.16
N GLN A 366 -18.48 -20.80 -16.92
CA GLN A 366 -18.59 -19.34 -16.97
C GLN A 366 -18.80 -18.72 -15.57
N ASN A 367 -19.56 -19.39 -14.70
CA ASN A 367 -19.85 -18.91 -13.35
C ASN A 367 -18.61 -18.91 -12.43
N GLN A 368 -17.53 -19.57 -12.84
CA GLN A 368 -16.25 -19.60 -12.11
C GLN A 368 -15.27 -18.50 -12.56
N LEU A 369 -15.53 -17.79 -13.65
CA LEU A 369 -14.69 -16.71 -14.14
C LEU A 369 -14.45 -15.60 -13.10
N PRO A 370 -15.47 -15.13 -12.34
CA PRO A 370 -15.24 -14.14 -11.29
C PRO A 370 -14.23 -14.59 -10.22
N LEU A 371 -14.11 -15.90 -9.94
CA LEU A 371 -13.10 -16.42 -9.03
C LEU A 371 -11.68 -16.10 -9.53
N PHE A 372 -11.41 -16.31 -10.81
CA PHE A 372 -10.09 -16.01 -11.39
C PHE A 372 -9.77 -14.53 -11.38
N ILE A 373 -10.79 -13.67 -11.56
CA ILE A 373 -10.64 -12.20 -11.47
C ILE A 373 -10.17 -11.80 -10.07
N ILE A 374 -10.84 -12.28 -9.03
CA ILE A 374 -10.46 -11.95 -7.63
C ILE A 374 -9.14 -12.59 -7.20
N LEU A 375 -8.84 -13.80 -7.65
CA LEU A 375 -7.55 -14.45 -7.43
C LEU A 375 -6.41 -13.68 -8.11
N GLY A 376 -6.65 -13.21 -9.34
CA GLY A 376 -5.71 -12.36 -10.06
C GLY A 376 -5.42 -11.04 -9.33
N MET A 377 -6.46 -10.39 -8.80
CA MET A 377 -6.30 -9.17 -8.00
C MET A 377 -5.41 -9.39 -6.77
N SER A 378 -5.74 -10.39 -5.96
CA SER A 378 -5.02 -10.67 -4.71
C SER A 378 -3.59 -11.14 -4.97
N GLY A 379 -3.39 -12.11 -5.87
CA GLY A 379 -2.08 -12.67 -6.16
C GLY A 379 -1.12 -11.66 -6.77
N TYR A 380 -1.60 -10.83 -7.70
CA TYR A 380 -0.78 -9.82 -8.34
C TYR A 380 -0.39 -8.69 -7.39
N PHE A 381 -1.36 -8.20 -6.60
CA PHE A 381 -1.07 -7.18 -5.59
C PHE A 381 -0.17 -7.72 -4.47
N GLY A 382 -0.47 -8.91 -3.94
CA GLY A 382 0.32 -9.51 -2.86
C GLY A 382 1.76 -9.85 -3.27
N ALA A 383 2.01 -10.17 -4.55
CA ALA A 383 3.36 -10.34 -5.07
C ALA A 383 4.12 -9.00 -5.10
N ILE A 384 3.52 -7.95 -5.71
CA ILE A 384 4.17 -6.65 -5.94
C ILE A 384 4.42 -5.89 -4.63
N SER A 385 3.44 -5.88 -3.72
CA SER A 385 3.56 -5.21 -2.42
C SER A 385 4.32 -6.04 -1.39
N LYS A 386 4.47 -7.35 -1.60
CA LYS A 386 4.94 -8.31 -0.60
C LYS A 386 4.12 -8.32 0.70
N ALA A 387 2.84 -7.94 0.62
CA ALA A 387 1.88 -7.91 1.72
C ALA A 387 0.73 -8.93 1.49
N PRO A 388 0.98 -10.23 1.65
CA PRO A 388 0.02 -11.28 1.32
C PRO A 388 -1.24 -11.26 2.20
N LEU A 389 -1.13 -11.00 3.51
CA LEU A 389 -2.31 -10.92 4.39
C LEU A 389 -3.21 -9.75 4.01
N THR A 390 -2.62 -8.60 3.78
CA THR A 390 -3.34 -7.42 3.32
C THR A 390 -4.06 -7.69 2.00
N ALA A 391 -3.35 -8.29 1.03
CA ALA A 391 -3.91 -8.60 -0.29
C ALA A 391 -5.16 -9.49 -0.21
N MET A 392 -5.08 -10.56 0.58
CA MET A 392 -6.19 -11.51 0.78
C MET A 392 -7.39 -10.85 1.43
N ILE A 393 -7.17 -10.17 2.56
CA ILE A 393 -8.26 -9.56 3.33
C ILE A 393 -8.87 -8.37 2.58
N LEU A 394 -8.04 -7.56 1.93
CA LEU A 394 -8.51 -6.43 1.15
C LEU A 394 -9.45 -6.86 0.03
N VAL A 395 -9.03 -7.83 -0.80
CA VAL A 395 -9.88 -8.32 -1.88
C VAL A 395 -11.16 -8.97 -1.32
N THR A 396 -11.05 -9.68 -0.20
CA THR A 396 -12.20 -10.27 0.50
C THR A 396 -13.20 -9.20 0.96
N GLU A 397 -12.73 -8.12 1.60
CA GLU A 397 -13.60 -7.01 2.04
C GLU A 397 -14.16 -6.22 0.86
N MET A 398 -13.36 -5.97 -0.19
CA MET A 398 -13.81 -5.24 -1.39
C MET A 398 -14.90 -5.99 -2.17
N VAL A 399 -14.83 -7.32 -2.21
CA VAL A 399 -15.79 -8.19 -2.91
C VAL A 399 -16.98 -8.55 -2.01
N GLY A 400 -16.75 -8.61 -0.70
CA GLY A 400 -17.75 -9.02 0.30
C GLY A 400 -18.00 -10.52 0.36
N ASP A 401 -17.04 -11.36 -0.10
CA ASP A 401 -17.15 -12.84 -0.07
C ASP A 401 -15.92 -13.50 0.58
N ILE A 402 -16.10 -14.02 1.79
CA ILE A 402 -15.07 -14.71 2.59
C ILE A 402 -14.79 -16.15 2.10
N ARG A 403 -15.68 -16.75 1.31
CA ARG A 403 -15.57 -18.16 0.90
C ARG A 403 -14.34 -18.44 0.05
N SER A 404 -13.87 -17.43 -0.67
CA SER A 404 -12.70 -17.51 -1.53
C SER A 404 -11.37 -17.30 -0.79
N LEU A 405 -11.38 -17.13 0.55
CA LEU A 405 -10.20 -16.79 1.33
C LEU A 405 -9.06 -17.83 1.20
N MET A 406 -9.38 -19.14 1.21
CA MET A 406 -8.38 -20.19 1.05
C MET A 406 -7.73 -20.18 -0.35
N PRO A 407 -8.48 -20.18 -1.47
CA PRO A 407 -7.90 -19.99 -2.80
C PRO A 407 -7.09 -18.70 -2.95
N LEU A 408 -7.58 -17.58 -2.39
CA LEU A 408 -6.85 -16.31 -2.36
C LEU A 408 -5.50 -16.49 -1.67
N GLY A 409 -5.46 -17.14 -0.50
CA GLY A 409 -4.23 -17.42 0.22
C GLY A 409 -3.24 -18.25 -0.58
N MET A 410 -3.68 -19.34 -1.19
CA MET A 410 -2.82 -20.20 -1.98
C MET A 410 -2.16 -19.46 -3.14
N VAL A 411 -2.98 -18.73 -3.93
CA VAL A 411 -2.47 -17.98 -5.09
C VAL A 411 -1.54 -16.85 -4.66
N THR A 412 -1.93 -16.11 -3.64
CA THR A 412 -1.17 -14.94 -3.16
C THR A 412 0.16 -15.33 -2.54
N LEU A 413 0.19 -16.35 -1.68
CA LEU A 413 1.43 -16.84 -1.07
C LEU A 413 2.39 -17.41 -2.12
N LEU A 414 1.87 -18.14 -3.12
CA LEU A 414 2.71 -18.65 -4.18
C LEU A 414 3.26 -17.53 -5.06
N ALA A 415 2.43 -16.55 -5.41
CA ALA A 415 2.86 -15.38 -6.19
C ALA A 415 3.93 -14.56 -5.43
N TYR A 416 3.75 -14.37 -4.13
CA TYR A 416 4.73 -13.78 -3.23
C TYR A 416 6.05 -14.57 -3.23
N MET A 417 5.99 -15.90 -3.09
CA MET A 417 7.18 -16.75 -3.09
C MET A 417 7.95 -16.67 -4.41
N ILE A 418 7.25 -16.66 -5.55
CA ILE A 418 7.88 -16.51 -6.86
C ILE A 418 8.56 -15.14 -7.00
N MET A 419 7.90 -14.08 -6.53
CA MET A 419 8.48 -12.73 -6.49
C MET A 419 9.76 -12.69 -5.66
N ASP A 420 9.78 -13.37 -4.53
CA ASP A 420 10.93 -13.47 -3.64
C ASP A 420 12.10 -14.25 -4.28
N LEU A 421 11.80 -15.33 -5.01
CA LEU A 421 12.80 -16.10 -5.77
C LEU A 421 13.49 -15.26 -6.86
N PHE A 422 12.82 -14.27 -7.42
CA PHE A 422 13.42 -13.31 -8.36
C PHE A 422 14.11 -12.13 -7.67
N HIS A 423 14.22 -12.13 -6.33
CA HIS A 423 14.76 -11.04 -5.53
C HIS A 423 14.05 -9.70 -5.76
N GLY A 424 12.75 -9.74 -6.09
CA GLY A 424 11.92 -8.54 -6.14
C GLY A 424 11.83 -7.91 -4.75
N ALA A 425 11.82 -6.60 -4.64
CA ALA A 425 11.63 -5.86 -3.40
C ALA A 425 10.15 -5.54 -3.14
N PRO A 426 9.72 -5.25 -1.91
CA PRO A 426 8.42 -4.62 -1.69
C PRO A 426 8.37 -3.28 -2.43
N VAL A 427 7.38 -3.09 -3.31
CA VAL A 427 7.37 -1.95 -4.25
C VAL A 427 7.39 -0.59 -3.55
N TYR A 428 6.72 -0.45 -2.40
CA TYR A 428 6.65 0.82 -1.67
C TYR A 428 7.96 1.11 -0.94
N GLU A 429 8.62 0.10 -0.38
CA GLU A 429 9.92 0.21 0.24
C GLU A 429 11.01 0.56 -0.80
N ALA A 430 11.02 -0.11 -1.97
CA ALA A 430 11.89 0.26 -3.07
C ALA A 430 11.67 1.70 -3.59
N MET A 431 10.42 2.17 -3.55
CA MET A 431 10.11 3.58 -3.86
C MET A 431 10.57 4.53 -2.75
N LEU A 432 10.52 4.11 -1.49
CA LEU A 432 11.06 4.87 -0.35
C LEU A 432 12.56 5.06 -0.50
N GLU A 433 13.30 3.99 -0.79
CA GLU A 433 14.75 4.06 -1.03
C GLU A 433 15.10 5.06 -2.13
N GLN A 434 14.32 5.09 -3.24
CA GLN A 434 14.53 6.07 -4.32
C GLN A 434 14.20 7.51 -3.91
N LEU A 435 13.46 7.72 -2.85
CA LEU A 435 13.05 9.04 -2.35
C LEU A 435 14.08 9.63 -1.40
N LEU A 436 14.83 8.78 -0.71
CA LEU A 436 15.84 9.18 0.26
C LEU A 436 17.14 9.62 -0.42
N PRO A 437 17.84 10.65 0.09
CA PRO A 437 19.17 11.00 -0.38
C PRO A 437 20.18 9.90 0.00
N ASP A 438 21.21 9.69 -0.86
CA ASP A 438 22.23 8.64 -0.72
C ASP A 438 22.84 8.52 0.70
N LYS A 439 22.95 9.63 1.43
CA LYS A 439 23.46 9.65 2.81
C LYS A 439 22.54 9.03 3.85
N ALA A 440 21.23 9.03 3.61
CA ALA A 440 20.26 8.39 4.53
C ALA A 440 20.20 6.86 4.33
N GLN A 441 20.62 6.38 3.16
CA GLN A 441 20.76 4.94 2.87
C GLN A 441 21.96 4.31 3.60
N GLU A 442 23.01 5.11 3.90
CA GLU A 442 24.20 4.63 4.63
C GLU A 442 23.95 4.45 6.14
N GLU A 443 22.89 5.07 6.71
CA GLU A 443 22.59 4.97 8.13
C GLU A 443 21.85 3.70 8.55
N GLY A 444 21.44 2.82 7.65
CA GLY A 444 20.82 1.48 7.83
C GLY A 444 19.92 1.33 9.07
N GLU A 445 18.76 0.75 8.97
CA GLU A 445 17.91 0.49 10.14
C GLU A 445 18.62 -0.42 11.15
N LEU A 446 18.46 -0.08 12.44
CA LEU A 446 18.88 -0.96 13.52
C LEU A 446 17.88 -2.12 13.62
N THR A 447 18.36 -3.34 13.43
CA THR A 447 17.57 -4.54 13.55
C THR A 447 18.01 -5.37 14.76
N LEU A 448 17.09 -6.13 15.32
CA LEU A 448 17.37 -7.07 16.42
C LEU A 448 17.46 -8.48 15.84
N ILE A 449 18.63 -9.07 15.90
CA ILE A 449 18.84 -10.46 15.46
C ILE A 449 19.12 -11.37 16.64
N GLU A 450 18.63 -12.60 16.57
CA GLU A 450 18.95 -13.66 17.51
C GLU A 450 20.11 -14.49 16.97
N ILE A 451 21.17 -14.64 17.77
CA ILE A 451 22.37 -15.43 17.42
C ILE A 451 22.60 -16.47 18.52
N PRO A 452 22.76 -17.74 18.18
CA PRO A 452 23.18 -18.74 19.17
C PRO A 452 24.63 -18.50 19.61
N VAL A 453 24.91 -18.73 20.89
CA VAL A 453 26.26 -18.60 21.43
C VAL A 453 27.12 -19.74 20.88
N SER A 454 28.08 -19.40 20.01
CA SER A 454 29.02 -20.33 19.40
C SER A 454 30.14 -20.72 20.37
N GLU A 455 30.90 -21.79 20.04
CA GLU A 455 32.11 -22.17 20.80
C GLU A 455 33.17 -21.07 20.83
N LYS A 456 33.19 -20.19 19.83
CA LYS A 456 34.12 -19.07 19.68
C LYS A 456 33.95 -17.99 20.75
N ILE A 457 32.71 -17.77 21.20
CA ILE A 457 32.36 -16.73 22.18
C ILE A 457 31.92 -17.30 23.54
N ALA A 458 31.68 -18.61 23.62
CA ALA A 458 31.29 -19.26 24.86
C ALA A 458 32.38 -19.10 25.95
N GLY A 459 31.93 -18.82 27.17
CA GLY A 459 32.82 -18.63 28.35
C GLY A 459 33.39 -17.21 28.47
N LYS A 460 33.33 -16.38 27.40
CA LYS A 460 33.80 -14.99 27.44
C LYS A 460 32.78 -14.07 28.06
N GLN A 461 33.23 -12.94 28.60
CA GLN A 461 32.38 -11.83 28.98
C GLN A 461 32.13 -10.92 27.76
N VAL A 462 30.99 -10.23 27.75
CA VAL A 462 30.61 -9.42 26.57
C VAL A 462 31.64 -8.33 26.25
N HIS A 463 32.27 -7.72 27.24
CA HIS A 463 33.31 -6.71 27.01
C HIS A 463 34.59 -7.31 26.40
N GLU A 464 34.84 -8.61 26.57
CA GLU A 464 35.99 -9.31 25.99
C GLU A 464 35.83 -9.62 24.49
N LEU A 465 34.62 -9.40 23.95
CA LEU A 465 34.34 -9.61 22.52
C LEU A 465 34.79 -8.43 21.64
N GLU A 466 35.22 -7.33 22.25
CA GLU A 466 35.68 -6.11 21.55
C GLU A 466 34.79 -5.71 20.37
N LEU A 467 33.45 -5.73 20.60
CA LEU A 467 32.48 -5.44 19.56
C LEU A 467 32.59 -3.98 19.07
N PRO A 468 32.39 -3.71 17.79
CA PRO A 468 32.26 -2.36 17.25
C PRO A 468 31.20 -1.56 18.02
N GLN A 469 31.34 -0.21 18.07
CA GLN A 469 30.48 0.67 18.85
C GLN A 469 29.00 0.67 18.43
N ASP A 470 28.74 0.24 17.21
CA ASP A 470 27.43 0.13 16.57
C ASP A 470 26.75 -1.23 16.77
N ILE A 471 27.38 -2.17 17.47
CA ILE A 471 26.84 -3.49 17.80
C ILE A 471 26.57 -3.58 19.30
N LEU A 472 25.32 -3.86 19.67
CA LEU A 472 24.91 -3.94 21.08
C LEU A 472 24.22 -5.28 21.37
N ILE A 473 24.78 -6.08 22.28
CA ILE A 473 24.08 -7.24 22.84
C ILE A 473 23.15 -6.77 23.95
N THR A 474 21.84 -6.97 23.78
CA THR A 474 20.82 -6.46 24.71
C THR A 474 20.34 -7.50 25.71
N THR A 475 20.21 -8.75 25.26
CA THR A 475 19.56 -9.82 26.02
C THR A 475 20.23 -11.15 25.77
N GLN A 476 20.36 -11.98 26.80
CA GLN A 476 20.77 -13.39 26.73
C GLN A 476 19.58 -14.26 27.12
N MET A 477 19.27 -15.24 26.29
CA MET A 477 18.26 -16.28 26.57
C MET A 477 18.94 -17.55 27.05
N ARG A 478 18.58 -17.99 28.24
CA ARG A 478 19.05 -19.26 28.84
C ARG A 478 17.89 -20.05 29.37
N SER A 479 17.74 -21.29 28.93
CA SER A 479 16.65 -22.18 29.38
C SER A 479 15.24 -21.51 29.34
N GLY A 480 14.96 -20.73 28.30
CA GLY A 480 13.69 -20.04 28.12
C GLY A 480 13.48 -18.78 28.99
N LYS A 481 14.51 -18.32 29.72
CA LYS A 481 14.48 -17.09 30.52
C LYS A 481 15.38 -16.03 29.90
N SER A 482 14.90 -14.80 29.86
CA SER A 482 15.64 -13.64 29.35
C SER A 482 16.40 -12.94 30.47
N TYR A 483 17.65 -12.62 30.24
CA TYR A 483 18.54 -11.88 31.13
C TYR A 483 19.07 -10.63 30.42
N THR A 484 19.01 -9.50 31.09
CA THR A 484 19.63 -8.28 30.58
C THR A 484 21.15 -8.44 30.57
N VAL A 485 21.77 -8.03 29.47
CA VAL A 485 23.21 -8.17 29.25
C VAL A 485 23.91 -6.84 29.58
N ASN A 486 25.08 -6.96 30.21
CA ASN A 486 26.04 -5.88 30.40
C ASN A 486 27.46 -6.37 30.06
N GLY A 487 28.44 -5.48 30.06
CA GLY A 487 29.82 -5.84 29.71
C GLY A 487 30.43 -6.98 30.50
N ALA A 488 30.01 -7.19 31.75
CA ALA A 488 30.49 -8.27 32.64
C ALA A 488 29.69 -9.59 32.49
N THR A 489 28.63 -9.59 31.68
CA THR A 489 27.81 -10.79 31.48
C THR A 489 28.60 -11.86 30.73
N ARG A 490 28.66 -13.09 31.29
CA ARG A 490 29.33 -14.24 30.67
C ARG A 490 28.37 -15.01 29.78
N LEU A 491 28.79 -15.31 28.56
CA LEU A 491 28.04 -16.08 27.56
C LEU A 491 28.31 -17.59 27.74
N TYR A 492 27.27 -18.40 27.62
CA TYR A 492 27.41 -19.85 27.78
C TYR A 492 26.93 -20.60 26.52
N LEU A 493 27.61 -21.66 26.18
CA LEU A 493 27.25 -22.52 25.05
C LEU A 493 25.80 -23.03 25.22
N GLY A 494 25.00 -22.95 24.18
CA GLY A 494 23.59 -23.34 24.18
C GLY A 494 22.61 -22.22 24.56
N ASP A 495 23.12 -21.06 24.97
CA ASP A 495 22.29 -19.83 25.09
C ASP A 495 22.11 -19.15 23.72
N SER A 496 21.09 -18.29 23.59
CA SER A 496 20.98 -17.35 22.47
C SER A 496 21.18 -15.93 22.96
N ILE A 497 21.72 -15.07 22.12
CA ILE A 497 21.87 -13.63 22.40
C ILE A 497 21.09 -12.80 21.38
N PHE A 498 20.48 -11.72 21.85
CA PHE A 498 19.83 -10.74 21.00
C PHE A 498 20.77 -9.56 20.78
N VAL A 499 21.06 -9.30 19.51
CA VAL A 499 22.02 -8.29 19.08
C VAL A 499 21.32 -7.22 18.27
N VAL A 500 21.44 -5.97 18.66
CA VAL A 500 21.03 -4.81 17.88
C VAL A 500 22.17 -4.41 16.97
N VAL A 501 21.92 -4.36 15.68
CA VAL A 501 22.91 -4.09 14.63
C VAL A 501 22.24 -3.44 13.42
N LYS A 502 23.00 -2.69 12.64
CA LYS A 502 22.53 -2.21 11.34
C LYS A 502 22.33 -3.39 10.38
N GLU A 503 21.24 -3.35 9.61
CA GLU A 503 20.90 -4.44 8.68
C GLU A 503 22.04 -4.74 7.69
N SER A 504 22.71 -3.70 7.19
CA SER A 504 23.89 -3.82 6.31
C SER A 504 25.09 -4.54 6.94
N GLU A 505 25.14 -4.64 8.27
CA GLU A 505 26.26 -5.24 9.03
C GLU A 505 25.97 -6.63 9.60
N ILE A 506 24.77 -7.19 9.35
CA ILE A 506 24.38 -8.52 9.85
C ILE A 506 25.41 -9.59 9.46
N GLY A 507 25.91 -9.56 8.23
CA GLY A 507 26.94 -10.50 7.76
C GLY A 507 28.21 -10.41 8.61
N ARG A 508 28.71 -9.19 8.84
CA ARG A 508 29.89 -8.92 9.65
C ARG A 508 29.73 -9.37 11.11
N VAL A 509 28.53 -9.12 11.66
CA VAL A 509 28.23 -9.56 13.05
C VAL A 509 28.20 -11.07 13.17
N LYS A 510 27.61 -11.76 12.19
CA LYS A 510 27.64 -13.22 12.13
C LYS A 510 29.07 -13.76 12.06
N ASP A 511 29.93 -13.17 11.25
CA ASP A 511 31.34 -13.57 11.12
C ASP A 511 32.13 -13.35 12.44
N ILE A 512 31.76 -12.34 13.24
CA ILE A 512 32.40 -12.08 14.54
C ILE A 512 31.92 -13.05 15.61
N LEU A 513 30.60 -13.33 15.65
CA LEU A 513 29.96 -14.04 16.76
C LEU A 513 29.76 -15.55 16.52
N LEU A 514 29.68 -15.98 15.27
CA LEU A 514 29.61 -17.38 14.88
C LEU A 514 30.96 -17.90 14.43
#